data_a4c51d43483a1a0949d0fcce684d6dc4
#
_entry.id   a4c51d43483a1a0949d0fcce684d6dc4
#
_cell.length_a   1.000
_cell.length_b   1.000
_cell.length_c   1.000
_cell.angle_alpha   90.00
_cell.angle_beta   90.00
_cell.angle_gamma   90.00
#
_symmetry.space_group_name_H-M   'P 1'
#
loop_
_entity.id
_entity.type
_entity.pdbx_description
1 polymer ?
#
loop_
_entity_poly.entity_id
_entity_poly.type
_entity_poly.pdbx_seq_one_letter_code
_entity_poly.pdbx_strand_id
1 'polypeptide(L)'
;MVDERTFPKALASLDGIFAHLESFYRSELIDARTSLSLSLVVEEIFTNLVRYNTVSRNPIVLRIEREGDQVRLELVDHDVDRFDPSTLPEVNVDAPMAERKPGGLGLHLVRAIVDHISFEYENRVMRIAVVKNLERGDV
;
A
#
# COMPACT_ATOMS: atom_id res chain seq x y z
N MET A 1 18.26 -3.48 -5.31
CA MET A 1 17.57 -3.76 -6.58
C MET A 1 16.11 -3.40 -6.47
N VAL A 2 15.60 -2.60 -7.38
CA VAL A 2 14.20 -2.21 -7.41
C VAL A 2 13.40 -3.28 -8.15
N ASP A 3 12.32 -3.74 -7.55
CA ASP A 3 11.37 -4.64 -8.19
C ASP A 3 10.13 -3.84 -8.56
N GLU A 4 9.77 -3.82 -9.83
CA GLU A 4 8.64 -3.05 -10.33
C GLU A 4 7.72 -3.92 -11.14
N ARG A 5 6.42 -3.85 -10.85
CA ARG A 5 5.43 -4.63 -11.57
C ARG A 5 4.11 -3.86 -11.66
N THR A 6 3.37 -4.10 -12.74
CA THR A 6 2.05 -3.50 -12.93
C THR A 6 0.95 -4.51 -12.69
N PHE A 7 -0.17 -4.03 -12.14
CA PHE A 7 -1.33 -4.87 -11.88
C PHE A 7 -2.59 -4.15 -12.35
N PRO A 8 -3.54 -4.87 -12.94
CA PRO A 8 -4.83 -4.28 -13.29
C PRO A 8 -5.49 -3.63 -12.08
N LYS A 9 -6.15 -2.51 -12.31
CA LYS A 9 -6.82 -1.74 -11.25
C LYS A 9 -8.16 -2.41 -10.91
N ALA A 10 -8.09 -3.53 -10.22
CA ALA A 10 -9.23 -4.33 -9.82
C ALA A 10 -8.91 -5.13 -8.58
N LEU A 11 -9.90 -5.36 -7.72
CA LEU A 11 -9.68 -6.13 -6.48
C LEU A 11 -9.17 -7.54 -6.74
N ALA A 12 -9.52 -8.13 -7.89
CA ALA A 12 -9.03 -9.45 -8.26
C ALA A 12 -7.50 -9.51 -8.40
N SER A 13 -6.82 -8.38 -8.54
CA SER A 13 -5.36 -8.33 -8.62
C SER A 13 -4.68 -8.60 -7.28
N LEU A 14 -5.40 -8.55 -6.16
CA LEU A 14 -4.78 -8.71 -4.84
C LEU A 14 -4.04 -10.03 -4.68
N ASP A 15 -4.59 -11.13 -5.20
CA ASP A 15 -3.90 -12.43 -5.11
C ASP A 15 -2.55 -12.42 -5.82
N GLY A 16 -2.50 -11.82 -7.01
CA GLY A 16 -1.25 -11.68 -7.75
C GLY A 16 -0.26 -10.75 -7.06
N ILE A 17 -0.76 -9.69 -6.45
CA ILE A 17 0.06 -8.74 -5.68
C ILE A 17 0.71 -9.47 -4.49
N PHE A 18 -0.08 -10.23 -3.73
CA PHE A 18 0.43 -10.96 -2.58
C PHE A 18 1.46 -12.01 -2.97
N ALA A 19 1.22 -12.73 -4.08
CA ALA A 19 2.19 -13.71 -4.58
C ALA A 19 3.50 -13.04 -4.97
N HIS A 20 3.43 -11.88 -5.60
CA HIS A 20 4.61 -11.11 -5.98
C HIS A 20 5.38 -10.61 -4.75
N LEU A 21 4.66 -10.08 -3.77
CA LEU A 21 5.27 -9.62 -2.52
C LEU A 21 5.96 -10.76 -1.77
N GLU A 22 5.32 -11.93 -1.71
CA GLU A 22 5.91 -13.11 -1.08
C GLU A 22 7.24 -13.48 -1.72
N SER A 23 7.30 -13.45 -3.04
CA SER A 23 8.54 -13.71 -3.77
C SER A 23 9.62 -12.71 -3.39
N PHE A 24 9.27 -11.43 -3.31
CA PHE A 24 10.20 -10.38 -2.90
C PHE A 24 10.69 -10.61 -1.46
N TYR A 25 9.78 -10.92 -0.54
CA TYR A 25 10.15 -11.12 0.86
C TYR A 25 11.15 -12.26 1.02
N ARG A 26 10.96 -13.36 0.30
CA ARG A 26 11.89 -14.48 0.33
C ARG A 26 13.26 -14.13 -0.26
N SER A 27 13.22 -13.46 -1.40
CA SER A 27 14.43 -13.07 -2.12
C SER A 27 15.29 -12.11 -1.30
N GLU A 28 14.65 -11.18 -0.58
CA GLU A 28 15.35 -10.14 0.17
C GLU A 28 15.46 -10.45 1.66
N LEU A 29 15.02 -11.63 2.08
CA LEU A 29 15.10 -12.09 3.47
C LEU A 29 14.41 -11.14 4.44
N ILE A 30 13.20 -10.73 4.09
CA ILE A 30 12.40 -9.88 4.94
C ILE A 30 11.74 -10.73 6.04
N ASP A 31 11.82 -10.29 7.29
CA ASP A 31 11.24 -11.02 8.41
C ASP A 31 9.71 -11.10 8.32
N ALA A 32 9.14 -12.10 8.98
CA ALA A 32 7.71 -12.40 8.88
C ALA A 32 6.82 -11.25 9.35
N ARG A 33 7.21 -10.56 10.41
CA ARG A 33 6.42 -9.44 10.94
C ARG A 33 6.40 -8.26 9.98
N THR A 34 7.57 -7.90 9.44
CA THR A 34 7.67 -6.83 8.46
C THR A 34 6.91 -7.19 7.19
N SER A 35 7.02 -8.43 6.74
CA SER A 35 6.31 -8.92 5.55
C SER A 35 4.80 -8.80 5.73
N LEU A 36 4.28 -9.22 6.87
CA LEU A 36 2.85 -9.09 7.15
C LEU A 36 2.42 -7.62 7.16
N SER A 37 3.19 -6.77 7.82
CA SER A 37 2.90 -5.34 7.89
C SER A 37 2.84 -4.71 6.50
N LEU A 38 3.83 -5.00 5.66
CA LEU A 38 3.87 -4.46 4.30
C LEU A 38 2.72 -4.97 3.45
N SER A 39 2.35 -6.24 3.58
CA SER A 39 1.23 -6.80 2.82
C SER A 39 -0.10 -6.15 3.22
N LEU A 40 -0.31 -5.89 4.50
CA LEU A 40 -1.49 -5.17 4.97
C LEU A 40 -1.54 -3.75 4.43
N VAL A 41 -0.40 -3.08 4.40
CA VAL A 41 -0.29 -1.71 3.88
C VAL A 41 -0.64 -1.67 2.39
N VAL A 42 -0.08 -2.59 1.61
CA VAL A 42 -0.35 -2.65 0.17
C VAL A 42 -1.82 -2.95 -0.09
N GLU A 43 -2.39 -3.92 0.63
CA GLU A 43 -3.80 -4.25 0.50
C GLU A 43 -4.68 -3.02 0.70
N GLU A 44 -4.42 -2.27 1.76
CA GLU A 44 -5.24 -1.11 2.10
C GLU A 44 -5.10 0.01 1.08
N ILE A 45 -3.87 0.33 0.68
CA ILE A 45 -3.64 1.40 -0.29
C ILE A 45 -4.22 1.01 -1.65
N PHE A 46 -3.95 -0.21 -2.11
CA PHE A 46 -4.44 -0.68 -3.41
C PHE A 46 -5.97 -0.70 -3.44
N THR A 47 -6.60 -1.19 -2.40
CA THR A 47 -8.05 -1.23 -2.29
C THR A 47 -8.64 0.18 -2.34
N ASN A 48 -8.02 1.14 -1.66
CA ASN A 48 -8.46 2.53 -1.71
C ASN A 48 -8.35 3.11 -3.12
N LEU A 49 -7.26 2.84 -3.83
CA LEU A 49 -7.10 3.32 -5.19
C LEU A 49 -8.16 2.74 -6.13
N VAL A 50 -8.47 1.45 -5.97
CA VAL A 50 -9.50 0.79 -6.80
C VAL A 50 -10.88 1.38 -6.52
N ARG A 51 -11.20 1.65 -5.26
CA ARG A 51 -12.56 2.09 -4.88
C ARG A 51 -12.79 3.57 -5.07
N TYR A 52 -11.80 4.40 -4.78
CA TYR A 52 -12.01 5.84 -4.68
C TYR A 52 -11.40 6.62 -5.84
N ASN A 53 -10.47 6.05 -6.58
CA ASN A 53 -9.84 6.72 -7.72
C ASN A 53 -10.25 6.06 -9.02
N THR A 54 -11.51 6.29 -9.42
CA THR A 54 -12.15 5.54 -10.50
C THR A 54 -12.14 6.25 -11.86
N VAL A 55 -11.50 7.42 -11.97
CA VAL A 55 -11.46 8.21 -13.21
C VAL A 55 -10.75 7.44 -14.33
N SER A 56 -9.72 6.68 -13.99
CA SER A 56 -8.94 5.92 -14.94
C SER A 56 -8.89 4.45 -14.53
N ARG A 57 -8.78 3.57 -15.54
CA ARG A 57 -8.60 2.13 -15.33
C ARG A 57 -7.19 1.68 -15.71
N ASN A 58 -6.26 2.61 -15.81
CA ASN A 58 -4.87 2.26 -16.08
C ASN A 58 -4.32 1.35 -14.98
N PRO A 59 -3.43 0.41 -15.33
CA PRO A 59 -2.81 -0.44 -14.32
C PRO A 59 -2.07 0.37 -13.26
N ILE A 60 -2.04 -0.17 -12.05
CA ILE A 60 -1.29 0.42 -10.95
C ILE A 60 0.11 -0.17 -10.95
N VAL A 61 1.11 0.68 -10.79
CA VAL A 61 2.51 0.27 -10.70
C VAL A 61 2.87 0.07 -9.24
N LEU A 62 3.41 -1.11 -8.92
CA LEU A 62 3.95 -1.41 -7.60
C LEU A 62 5.46 -1.49 -7.71
N ARG A 63 6.15 -0.67 -6.92
CA ARG A 63 7.61 -0.68 -6.83
C ARG A 63 8.00 -1.00 -5.40
N ILE A 64 8.94 -1.91 -5.23
CA ILE A 64 9.42 -2.28 -3.90
C ILE A 64 10.93 -2.49 -3.94
N GLU A 65 11.60 -2.03 -2.89
CA GLU A 65 13.06 -2.06 -2.83
C GLU A 65 13.49 -2.18 -1.37
N ARG A 66 14.50 -3.01 -1.13
CA ARG A 66 15.18 -3.02 0.16
C ARG A 66 16.42 -2.15 0.08
N GLU A 67 16.53 -1.19 0.98
CA GLU A 67 17.71 -0.34 1.12
C GLU A 67 18.24 -0.50 2.55
N GLY A 68 19.31 -1.29 2.70
CA GLY A 68 19.86 -1.55 4.02
C GLY A 68 18.84 -2.20 4.95
N ASP A 69 18.52 -1.51 6.05
CA ASP A 69 17.56 -1.98 7.06
C ASP A 69 16.15 -1.44 6.81
N GLN A 70 15.87 -0.93 5.62
CA GLN A 70 14.56 -0.39 5.28
C GLN A 70 14.01 -1.03 4.03
N VAL A 71 12.67 -1.12 3.95
CA VAL A 71 11.97 -1.44 2.72
C VAL A 71 11.18 -0.20 2.31
N ARG A 72 11.36 0.21 1.07
CA ARG A 72 10.60 1.30 0.45
C ARG A 72 9.64 0.69 -0.56
N LEU A 73 8.38 1.07 -0.47
CA LEU A 73 7.34 0.57 -1.33
C LEU A 73 6.55 1.74 -1.88
N GLU A 74 6.17 1.65 -3.16
CA GLU A 74 5.48 2.75 -3.83
C GLU A 74 4.40 2.20 -4.73
N LEU A 75 3.22 2.81 -4.66
CA LEU A 75 2.11 2.55 -5.57
C LEU A 75 1.86 3.79 -6.41
N VAL A 76 1.81 3.62 -7.73
CA VAL A 76 1.65 4.72 -8.67
C VAL A 76 0.41 4.50 -9.52
N ASP A 77 -0.47 5.50 -9.52
CA ASP A 77 -1.73 5.49 -10.25
C ASP A 77 -1.72 6.62 -11.28
N HIS A 78 -1.84 6.27 -12.55
CA HIS A 78 -1.69 7.19 -13.67
C HIS A 78 -3.04 7.70 -14.19
N ASP A 79 -3.02 8.94 -14.68
CA ASP A 79 -4.17 9.58 -15.33
C ASP A 79 -5.41 9.60 -14.42
N VAL A 80 -5.22 10.10 -13.22
CA VAL A 80 -6.27 10.17 -12.22
C VAL A 80 -6.42 11.58 -11.68
N ASP A 81 -7.56 11.84 -11.06
CA ASP A 81 -7.77 13.08 -10.32
C ASP A 81 -7.05 13.01 -8.99
N ARG A 82 -6.82 14.18 -8.41
CA ARG A 82 -6.19 14.23 -7.10
C ARG A 82 -7.05 13.52 -6.08
N PHE A 83 -6.45 12.54 -5.41
CA PHE A 83 -7.07 11.81 -4.32
C PHE A 83 -6.11 11.77 -3.15
N ASP A 84 -6.51 12.37 -2.03
CA ASP A 84 -5.70 12.36 -0.82
C ASP A 84 -6.37 11.44 0.19
N PRO A 85 -5.82 10.25 0.43
CA PRO A 85 -6.40 9.31 1.38
C PRO A 85 -6.52 9.89 2.79
N SER A 86 -5.70 10.90 3.13
CA SER A 86 -5.76 11.52 4.45
C SER A 86 -7.03 12.33 4.66
N THR A 87 -7.75 12.67 3.58
CA THR A 87 -9.02 13.41 3.66
C THR A 87 -10.24 12.51 3.78
N LEU A 88 -10.07 11.18 3.67
CA LEU A 88 -11.17 10.25 3.84
C LEU A 88 -11.68 10.33 5.28
N PRO A 89 -13.01 10.19 5.47
CA PRO A 89 -13.56 10.18 6.83
C PRO A 89 -12.91 9.07 7.66
N GLU A 90 -12.54 9.40 8.88
CA GLU A 90 -12.03 8.40 9.80
C GLU A 90 -13.14 7.42 10.15
N VAL A 91 -12.76 6.16 10.27
CA VAL A 91 -13.70 5.14 10.72
C VAL A 91 -13.97 5.36 12.20
N ASN A 92 -15.25 5.42 12.57
CA ASN A 92 -15.63 5.38 13.97
C ASN A 92 -15.43 3.96 14.49
N VAL A 93 -14.37 3.76 15.26
CA VAL A 93 -14.03 2.43 15.77
C VAL A 93 -15.08 1.88 16.75
N ASP A 94 -15.92 2.76 17.27
CA ASP A 94 -17.02 2.34 18.15
C ASP A 94 -18.26 1.93 17.38
N ALA A 95 -18.29 2.16 16.06
CA ALA A 95 -19.42 1.75 15.23
C ALA A 95 -19.44 0.24 15.03
N PRO A 96 -20.63 -0.36 14.91
CA PRO A 96 -20.73 -1.77 14.56
C PRO A 96 -19.99 -2.08 13.26
N MET A 97 -19.41 -3.27 13.17
CA MET A 97 -18.67 -3.70 11.98
C MET A 97 -19.49 -3.53 10.70
N ALA A 98 -20.79 -3.81 10.76
CA ALA A 98 -21.65 -3.72 9.58
C ALA A 98 -21.81 -2.29 9.05
N GLU A 99 -21.57 -1.29 9.88
CA GLU A 99 -21.68 0.10 9.49
C GLU A 99 -20.36 0.71 9.04
N ARG A 100 -19.25 -0.02 9.18
CA ARG A 100 -17.94 0.47 8.79
C ARG A 100 -17.77 0.35 7.28
N LYS A 101 -17.33 1.44 6.66
CA LYS A 101 -17.01 1.42 5.25
C LYS A 101 -15.71 0.66 5.03
N PRO A 102 -15.65 -0.25 4.03
CA PRO A 102 -14.38 -0.90 3.69
C PRO A 102 -13.30 0.13 3.36
N GLY A 103 -12.09 -0.11 3.82
CA GLY A 103 -10.94 0.71 3.51
C GLY A 103 -10.66 1.85 4.46
N GLY A 104 -11.67 2.33 5.23
CA GLY A 104 -11.47 3.46 6.12
C GLY A 104 -10.61 3.16 7.33
N LEU A 105 -10.78 1.97 7.90
CA LEU A 105 -10.02 1.54 9.08
C LEU A 105 -8.54 1.33 8.74
N GLY A 106 -8.26 0.82 7.55
CA GLY A 106 -6.92 0.48 7.14
C GLY A 106 -5.98 1.65 7.01
N LEU A 107 -6.44 2.81 6.56
CA LEU A 107 -5.54 3.96 6.44
C LEU A 107 -5.01 4.40 7.80
N HIS A 108 -5.84 4.32 8.82
CA HIS A 108 -5.41 4.56 10.19
C HIS A 108 -4.34 3.54 10.61
N LEU A 109 -4.56 2.26 10.29
CA LEU A 109 -3.60 1.20 10.55
C LEU A 109 -2.30 1.42 9.78
N VAL A 110 -2.37 1.84 8.51
CA VAL A 110 -1.19 2.11 7.71
C VAL A 110 -0.29 3.11 8.41
N ARG A 111 -0.86 4.22 8.88
CA ARG A 111 -0.08 5.25 9.58
C ARG A 111 0.53 4.76 10.88
N ALA A 112 -0.13 3.81 11.55
CA ALA A 112 0.37 3.22 12.79
C ALA A 112 1.48 2.20 12.54
N ILE A 113 1.46 1.54 11.38
CA ILE A 113 2.38 0.45 11.05
C ILE A 113 3.66 0.93 10.40
N VAL A 114 3.57 1.89 9.46
CA VAL A 114 4.74 2.33 8.70
C VAL A 114 5.54 3.38 9.45
N ASP A 115 6.81 3.48 9.12
CA ASP A 115 7.69 4.49 9.72
C ASP A 115 7.56 5.82 9.00
N HIS A 116 7.21 5.79 7.71
CA HIS A 116 6.99 7.00 6.94
C HIS A 116 6.02 6.72 5.80
N ILE A 117 5.15 7.69 5.50
CA ILE A 117 4.26 7.64 4.34
C ILE A 117 4.19 9.01 3.70
N SER A 118 4.21 9.05 2.37
CA SER A 118 4.09 10.29 1.62
C SER A 118 3.11 10.12 0.46
N PHE A 119 2.44 11.22 0.13
CA PHE A 119 1.50 11.30 -0.98
C PHE A 119 1.95 12.41 -1.92
N GLU A 120 2.15 12.09 -3.18
CA GLU A 120 2.52 13.07 -4.20
C GLU A 120 1.53 13.00 -5.35
N TYR A 121 1.16 14.17 -5.86
CA TYR A 121 0.30 14.26 -7.03
C TYR A 121 0.84 15.32 -7.97
N GLU A 122 1.15 14.92 -9.20
CA GLU A 122 1.68 15.82 -10.21
C GLU A 122 1.34 15.27 -11.59
N ASN A 123 0.90 16.15 -12.49
CA ASN A 123 0.60 15.77 -13.87
C ASN A 123 -0.36 14.57 -13.98
N ARG A 124 -1.39 14.56 -13.14
CA ARG A 124 -2.41 13.50 -13.07
C ARG A 124 -1.84 12.13 -12.68
N VAL A 125 -0.71 12.12 -11.99
CA VAL A 125 -0.13 10.90 -11.45
C VAL A 125 -0.14 10.98 -9.93
N MET A 126 -0.77 10.00 -9.29
CA MET A 126 -0.80 9.85 -7.84
C MET A 126 0.25 8.84 -7.43
N ARG A 127 1.10 9.23 -6.50
CA ARG A 127 2.21 8.41 -6.02
C ARG A 127 2.16 8.32 -4.52
N ILE A 128 2.02 7.10 -4.00
CA ILE A 128 1.97 6.86 -2.56
C ILE A 128 3.17 6.00 -2.19
N ALA A 129 4.04 6.53 -1.34
CA ALA A 129 5.26 5.85 -0.94
C ALA A 129 5.26 5.60 0.56
N VAL A 130 5.68 4.42 0.97
CA VAL A 130 5.85 4.06 2.37
C VAL A 130 7.25 3.54 2.62
N VAL A 131 7.74 3.76 3.83
CA VAL A 131 9.01 3.23 4.30
C VAL A 131 8.74 2.46 5.58
N LYS A 132 9.26 1.24 5.66
CA LYS A 132 9.18 0.40 6.83
C LYS A 132 10.57 -0.07 7.22
N ASN A 133 10.95 0.21 8.46
CA ASN A 133 12.20 -0.28 9.01
C ASN A 133 12.08 -1.77 9.30
N LEU A 134 13.11 -2.53 8.94
CA LEU A 134 13.15 -3.96 9.22
C LEU A 134 13.30 -4.17 10.72
N GLU A 135 12.62 -5.20 11.23
CA GLU A 135 12.81 -5.59 12.61
C GLU A 135 14.11 -6.37 12.77
N ARG A 136 14.85 -6.03 13.81
CA ARG A 136 16.06 -6.76 14.15
C ARG A 136 15.67 -7.83 15.14
N GLY A 137 15.77 -9.07 14.70
CA GLY A 137 15.14 -10.17 15.39
C GLY A 137 15.68 -10.54 16.74
N ASP A 138 16.83 -10.13 17.13
CA ASP A 138 17.49 -10.63 18.32
C ASP A 138 18.03 -9.54 19.23
N VAL A 139 17.55 -8.41 19.04
CA VAL A 139 18.02 -7.28 19.84
C VAL A 139 17.61 -7.42 21.29
#